data_e3b4c8052ce8ef711f8374501796f2da
#
_entry.id   e3b4c8052ce8ef711f8374501796f2da
#
_cell.length_a   1.000
_cell.length_b   1.000
_cell.length_c   1.000
_cell.angle_alpha   90.00
_cell.angle_beta   90.00
_cell.angle_gamma   90.00
#
_symmetry.space_group_name_H-M   'P 1'
#
loop_
_entity.id
_entity.type
_entity.pdbx_description
1 polymer ?
#
loop_
_entity_poly.entity_id
_entity_poly.type
_entity_poly.pdbx_seq_one_letter_code
_entity_poly.pdbx_strand_id
1 'polypeptide(L)'
;VAGRVLVDTNVLVYLFDPREPVKRLQAVDIVGALEQANRGVLSQQVLSEFARVTSERVPRGPTREELIGAVLDFSHKWSVLPVTPAVVAEALGIAGRTRRSFWDAQLIATAKVHGVATIVSEDFDNGSVYEGVRFVDPFAEGFSPSTLGL
;
A
#
# COMPACT_ATOMS: atom_id res chain seq x y z
N VAL A 1 8.33 -17.29 -10.23
CA VAL A 1 8.75 -16.25 -9.29
C VAL A 1 7.53 -15.46 -8.85
N ALA A 2 7.30 -15.46 -7.58
CA ALA A 2 6.21 -14.68 -7.01
C ALA A 2 6.44 -13.18 -7.26
N GLY A 3 5.38 -12.50 -7.70
CA GLY A 3 5.46 -11.09 -8.11
C GLY A 3 5.58 -10.10 -6.95
N ARG A 4 5.86 -8.85 -7.30
CA ARG A 4 5.90 -7.74 -6.34
C ARG A 4 4.48 -7.46 -5.81
N VAL A 5 4.41 -6.90 -4.61
CA VAL A 5 3.16 -6.53 -3.94
C VAL A 5 3.23 -5.05 -3.56
N LEU A 6 2.25 -4.27 -4.02
CA LEU A 6 2.11 -2.87 -3.65
C LEU A 6 1.36 -2.79 -2.32
N VAL A 7 1.91 -2.04 -1.37
CA VAL A 7 1.30 -1.83 -0.06
C VAL A 7 0.57 -0.50 -0.04
N ASP A 8 -0.73 -0.53 0.31
CA ASP A 8 -1.54 0.68 0.40
C ASP A 8 -1.27 1.44 1.70
N THR A 9 -1.62 2.71 1.69
CA THR A 9 -1.40 3.68 2.77
C THR A 9 -1.90 3.18 4.13
N ASN A 10 -3.10 2.61 4.20
CA ASN A 10 -3.68 2.17 5.49
C ASN A 10 -2.77 1.18 6.22
N VAL A 11 -2.14 0.26 5.50
CA VAL A 11 -1.24 -0.74 6.09
C VAL A 11 -0.02 -0.06 6.74
N LEU A 12 0.56 0.94 6.06
CA LEU A 12 1.71 1.67 6.60
C LEU A 12 1.33 2.53 7.81
N VAL A 13 0.16 3.17 7.77
CA VAL A 13 -0.33 4.00 8.88
C VAL A 13 -0.50 3.17 10.15
N TYR A 14 -1.01 1.94 10.05
CA TYR A 14 -1.16 1.07 11.22
C TYR A 14 0.16 0.74 11.92
N LEU A 15 1.28 0.77 11.23
CA LEU A 15 2.59 0.59 11.87
C LEU A 15 2.86 1.63 12.98
N PHE A 16 2.21 2.79 12.89
CA PHE A 16 2.44 3.94 13.78
C PHE A 16 1.20 4.38 14.56
N ASP A 17 0.07 3.69 14.42
CA ASP A 17 -1.18 4.08 15.08
C ASP A 17 -1.39 3.33 16.41
N PRO A 18 -1.20 4.00 17.56
CA PRO A 18 -1.36 3.35 18.87
C PRO A 18 -2.80 3.00 19.20
N ARG A 19 -3.79 3.51 18.46
CA ARG A 19 -5.21 3.22 18.70
C ARG A 19 -5.62 1.82 18.23
N GLU A 20 -4.83 1.20 17.36
CA GLU A 20 -5.13 -0.09 16.73
C GLU A 20 -4.00 -1.11 16.97
N PRO A 21 -3.82 -1.58 18.23
CA PRO A 21 -2.66 -2.43 18.55
C PRO A 21 -2.68 -3.79 17.84
N VAL A 22 -3.86 -4.36 17.56
CA VAL A 22 -3.98 -5.63 16.83
C VAL A 22 -3.59 -5.46 15.36
N LYS A 23 -4.14 -4.45 14.71
CA LYS A 23 -3.81 -4.14 13.31
C LYS A 23 -2.35 -3.73 13.15
N ARG A 24 -1.77 -3.09 14.15
CA ARG A 24 -0.34 -2.77 14.16
C ARG A 24 0.52 -4.03 14.06
N LEU A 25 0.22 -5.06 14.85
CA LEU A 25 0.95 -6.33 14.79
C LEU A 25 0.78 -7.01 13.44
N GLN A 26 -0.43 -7.01 12.89
CA GLN A 26 -0.71 -7.56 11.56
C GLN A 26 0.03 -6.80 10.46
N ALA A 27 0.09 -5.47 10.55
CA ALA A 27 0.84 -4.64 9.62
C ALA A 27 2.35 -4.92 9.70
N VAL A 28 2.90 -5.05 10.91
CA VAL A 28 4.30 -5.42 11.13
C VAL A 28 4.62 -6.77 10.48
N ASP A 29 3.74 -7.75 10.64
CA ASP A 29 3.93 -9.08 10.06
C ASP A 29 3.98 -9.04 8.54
N ILE A 30 3.01 -8.40 7.89
CA ILE A 30 2.96 -8.38 6.42
C ILE A 30 4.08 -7.52 5.82
N VAL A 31 4.35 -6.35 6.38
CA VAL A 31 5.42 -5.47 5.91
C VAL A 31 6.78 -6.15 6.09
N GLY A 32 7.01 -6.77 7.25
CA GLY A 32 8.24 -7.52 7.54
C GLY A 32 8.44 -8.70 6.59
N ALA A 33 7.39 -9.47 6.31
CA ALA A 33 7.45 -10.61 5.39
C ALA A 33 7.77 -10.16 3.95
N LEU A 34 7.14 -9.08 3.49
CA LEU A 34 7.41 -8.50 2.16
C LEU A 34 8.83 -7.96 2.05
N GLU A 35 9.33 -7.32 3.10
CA GLU A 35 10.70 -6.82 3.17
C GLU A 35 11.72 -7.95 3.11
N GLN A 36 11.54 -9.00 3.92
CA GLN A 36 12.42 -10.17 3.91
C GLN A 36 12.43 -10.89 2.56
N ALA A 37 11.30 -10.96 1.89
CA ALA A 37 11.18 -11.56 0.57
C ALA A 37 11.64 -10.64 -0.57
N ASN A 38 11.97 -9.38 -0.28
CA ASN A 38 12.29 -8.34 -1.28
C ASN A 38 11.22 -8.22 -2.37
N ARG A 39 9.94 -8.27 -1.96
CA ARG A 39 8.79 -8.23 -2.87
C ARG A 39 7.88 -7.03 -2.68
N GLY A 40 8.05 -6.28 -1.59
CA GLY A 40 7.25 -5.10 -1.31
C GLY A 40 7.63 -3.93 -2.19
N VAL A 41 6.62 -3.22 -2.70
CA VAL A 41 6.81 -1.94 -3.39
C VAL A 41 5.82 -0.91 -2.85
N LEU A 42 6.18 0.35 -2.94
CA LEU A 42 5.33 1.48 -2.62
C LEU A 42 5.10 2.30 -3.88
N SER A 43 4.16 3.24 -3.84
CA SER A 43 4.01 4.26 -4.87
C SER A 43 4.29 5.63 -4.28
N GLN A 44 4.56 6.61 -5.13
CA GLN A 44 4.68 8.00 -4.69
C GLN A 44 3.41 8.48 -3.98
N GLN A 45 2.23 8.11 -4.50
CA GLN A 45 0.95 8.45 -3.88
C GLN A 45 0.85 7.88 -2.47
N VAL A 46 1.13 6.58 -2.31
CA VAL A 46 1.07 5.90 -1.01
C VAL A 46 2.02 6.55 -0.02
N LEU A 47 3.24 6.84 -0.44
CA LEU A 47 4.24 7.44 0.45
C LEU A 47 3.83 8.84 0.89
N SER A 48 3.27 9.66 -0.02
CA SER A 48 2.75 11.00 0.30
C SER A 48 1.55 10.94 1.24
N GLU A 49 0.60 10.05 0.98
CA GLU A 49 -0.58 9.87 1.82
C GLU A 49 -0.20 9.34 3.20
N PHE A 50 0.73 8.40 3.29
CA PHE A 50 1.26 7.90 4.55
C PHE A 50 1.83 9.04 5.39
N ALA A 51 2.70 9.86 4.80
CA ALA A 51 3.29 11.02 5.49
C ALA A 51 2.22 11.98 5.99
N ARG A 52 1.26 12.34 5.14
CA ARG A 52 0.18 13.26 5.47
C ARG A 52 -0.75 12.71 6.56
N VAL A 53 -1.26 11.50 6.37
CA VAL A 53 -2.23 10.90 7.31
C VAL A 53 -1.59 10.66 8.67
N THR A 54 -0.37 10.14 8.69
CA THR A 54 0.33 9.85 9.95
C THR A 54 0.65 11.14 10.71
N SER A 55 1.06 12.21 10.02
CA SER A 55 1.39 13.48 10.67
C SER A 55 0.15 14.26 11.13
N GLU A 56 -0.96 14.18 10.40
CA GLU A 56 -2.14 15.01 10.65
C GLU A 56 -3.22 14.30 11.47
N ARG A 57 -3.36 12.98 11.37
CA ARG A 57 -4.52 12.24 11.87
C ARG A 57 -4.22 11.17 12.91
N VAL A 58 -2.95 10.86 13.16
CA VAL A 58 -2.59 9.86 14.17
C VAL A 58 -2.23 10.55 15.47
N PRO A 59 -3.13 10.55 16.48
CA PRO A 59 -2.80 11.13 17.77
C PRO A 59 -1.75 10.29 18.49
N ARG A 60 -0.80 10.97 19.14
CA ARG A 60 0.33 10.32 19.82
C ARG A 60 1.14 9.41 18.89
N GLY A 61 1.15 9.74 17.61
CA GLY A 61 1.97 9.08 16.62
C GLY A 61 3.44 9.50 16.68
N PRO A 62 4.23 9.17 15.67
CA PRO A 62 5.64 9.53 15.63
C PRO A 62 5.85 11.04 15.61
N THR A 63 6.98 11.49 16.10
CA THR A 63 7.41 12.88 15.91
C THR A 63 7.65 13.15 14.43
N ARG A 64 7.74 14.44 14.06
CA ARG A 64 8.05 14.81 12.68
C ARG A 64 9.38 14.23 12.22
N GLU A 65 10.41 14.26 13.06
CA GLU A 65 11.73 13.71 12.78
C GLU A 65 11.69 12.19 12.59
N GLU A 66 10.95 11.48 13.44
CA GLU A 66 10.76 10.04 13.31
C GLU A 66 10.02 9.69 12.03
N LEU A 67 9.02 10.49 11.65
CA LEU A 67 8.25 10.27 10.42
C LEU A 67 9.10 10.54 9.17
N ILE A 68 9.91 11.59 9.18
CA ILE A 68 10.87 11.85 8.10
C ILE A 68 11.84 10.66 7.97
N GLY A 69 12.34 10.17 9.08
CA GLY A 69 13.21 9.00 9.10
C GLY A 69 12.54 7.75 8.52
N ALA A 70 11.27 7.51 8.85
CA ALA A 70 10.50 6.39 8.31
C ALA A 70 10.31 6.50 6.79
N VAL A 71 9.98 7.68 6.28
CA VAL A 71 9.81 7.92 4.84
C VAL A 71 11.12 7.64 4.09
N LEU A 72 12.23 8.15 4.60
CA LEU A 72 13.54 7.91 3.99
C LEU A 72 13.95 6.44 4.07
N ASP A 73 13.67 5.78 5.19
CA ASP A 73 13.96 4.35 5.37
C ASP A 73 13.19 3.49 4.36
N PHE A 74 11.90 3.74 4.18
CA PHE A 74 11.10 3.07 3.15
C PHE A 74 11.70 3.30 1.75
N SER A 75 12.10 4.53 1.43
CA SER A 75 12.66 4.85 0.12
C SER A 75 14.00 4.15 -0.17
N HIS A 76 14.77 3.82 0.88
CA HIS A 76 16.01 3.07 0.75
C HIS A 76 15.81 1.56 0.64
N LYS A 77 14.82 1.02 1.35
CA LYS A 77 14.59 -0.41 1.43
C LYS A 77 13.64 -0.93 0.35
N TRP A 78 12.75 -0.09 -0.14
CA TRP A 78 11.66 -0.48 -1.05
C TRP A 78 11.73 0.33 -2.35
N SER A 79 11.34 -0.29 -3.46
CA SER A 79 11.12 0.46 -4.69
C SER A 79 9.88 1.35 -4.54
N VAL A 80 10.01 2.62 -4.89
CA VAL A 80 8.90 3.58 -4.92
C VAL A 80 8.51 3.83 -6.36
N LEU A 81 7.35 3.34 -6.77
CA LEU A 81 6.86 3.44 -8.13
C LEU A 81 6.40 4.86 -8.42
N PRO A 82 6.88 5.49 -9.50
CA PRO A 82 6.51 6.87 -9.81
C PRO A 82 5.09 6.97 -10.38
N VAL A 83 4.42 8.07 -10.10
CA VAL A 83 3.17 8.46 -10.74
C VAL A 83 3.52 9.28 -11.98
N THR A 84 3.64 8.59 -13.10
CA THR A 84 4.00 9.19 -14.39
C THR A 84 2.77 9.77 -15.11
N PRO A 85 2.93 10.59 -16.16
CA PRO A 85 1.82 11.00 -17.00
C PRO A 85 1.01 9.82 -17.55
N ALA A 86 1.66 8.71 -17.90
CA ALA A 86 0.98 7.50 -18.36
C ALA A 86 0.10 6.91 -17.26
N VAL A 87 0.55 6.90 -16.02
CA VAL A 87 -0.25 6.47 -14.86
C VAL A 87 -1.48 7.35 -14.68
N VAL A 88 -1.32 8.67 -14.77
CA VAL A 88 -2.44 9.61 -14.62
C VAL A 88 -3.48 9.41 -15.74
N ALA A 89 -3.04 9.25 -16.97
CA ALA A 89 -3.94 8.98 -18.10
C ALA A 89 -4.70 7.66 -17.91
N GLU A 90 -4.02 6.60 -17.52
CA GLU A 90 -4.64 5.30 -17.23
C GLU A 90 -5.64 5.40 -16.08
N ALA A 91 -5.32 6.16 -15.03
CA ALA A 91 -6.19 6.40 -13.89
C ALA A 91 -7.53 7.04 -14.31
N LEU A 92 -7.50 8.00 -15.22
CA LEU A 92 -8.73 8.60 -15.77
C LEU A 92 -9.61 7.55 -16.46
N GLY A 93 -9.00 6.68 -17.25
CA GLY A 93 -9.71 5.58 -17.91
C GLY A 93 -10.33 4.60 -16.90
N ILE A 94 -9.56 4.18 -15.90
CA ILE A 94 -10.02 3.26 -14.85
C ILE A 94 -11.14 3.88 -14.03
N ALA A 95 -11.03 5.15 -13.63
CA ALA A 95 -12.09 5.84 -12.91
C ALA A 95 -13.41 5.87 -13.69
N GLY A 96 -13.35 6.08 -15.00
CA GLY A 96 -14.50 6.05 -15.87
C GLY A 96 -15.15 4.65 -15.99
N ARG A 97 -14.33 3.60 -16.03
CA ARG A 97 -14.81 2.22 -16.19
C ARG A 97 -15.32 1.59 -14.88
N THR A 98 -14.69 1.93 -13.76
CA THR A 98 -14.95 1.28 -12.46
C THR A 98 -15.84 2.08 -11.54
N ARG A 99 -16.07 3.35 -11.81
CA ARG A 99 -16.74 4.33 -10.95
C ARG A 99 -16.06 4.51 -9.58
N ARG A 100 -14.81 4.07 -9.46
CA ARG A 100 -13.98 4.33 -8.29
C ARG A 100 -13.51 5.77 -8.26
N SER A 101 -13.12 6.28 -7.09
CA SER A 101 -12.51 7.60 -6.99
C SER A 101 -11.26 7.67 -7.87
N PHE A 102 -10.89 8.87 -8.29
CA PHE A 102 -9.65 9.06 -9.05
C PHE A 102 -8.42 8.52 -8.29
N TRP A 103 -8.40 8.71 -6.97
CA TRP A 103 -7.26 8.27 -6.15
C TRP A 103 -7.15 6.74 -6.06
N ASP A 104 -8.28 6.04 -5.92
CA ASP A 104 -8.32 4.58 -6.02
C ASP A 104 -7.88 4.12 -7.41
N ALA A 105 -8.39 4.76 -8.45
CA ALA A 105 -8.04 4.46 -9.82
C ALA A 105 -6.55 4.69 -10.09
N GLN A 106 -5.95 5.72 -9.50
CA GLN A 106 -4.51 5.99 -9.65
C GLN A 106 -3.66 4.93 -8.96
N LEU A 107 -4.09 4.42 -7.81
CA LEU A 107 -3.43 3.30 -7.14
C LEU A 107 -3.43 2.05 -8.04
N ILE A 108 -4.58 1.72 -8.61
CA ILE A 108 -4.73 0.60 -9.55
C ILE A 108 -3.88 0.82 -10.80
N ALA A 109 -3.92 2.03 -11.36
CA ALA A 109 -3.15 2.39 -12.55
C ALA A 109 -1.65 2.28 -12.32
N THR A 110 -1.17 2.71 -11.16
CA THR A 110 0.25 2.59 -10.81
C THR A 110 0.69 1.13 -10.79
N ALA A 111 -0.08 0.27 -10.14
CA ALA A 111 0.21 -1.16 -10.12
C ALA A 111 0.20 -1.75 -11.54
N LYS A 112 -0.84 -1.46 -12.32
CA LYS A 112 -1.00 -1.97 -13.68
C LYS A 112 0.14 -1.55 -14.60
N VAL A 113 0.45 -0.27 -14.65
CA VAL A 113 1.51 0.28 -15.54
C VAL A 113 2.89 -0.28 -15.17
N HIS A 114 3.13 -0.50 -13.89
CA HIS A 114 4.43 -1.02 -13.42
C HIS A 114 4.46 -2.57 -13.31
N GLY A 115 3.44 -3.26 -13.79
CA GLY A 115 3.42 -4.73 -13.82
C GLY A 115 3.28 -5.38 -12.44
N VAL A 116 2.63 -4.72 -11.49
CA VAL A 116 2.35 -5.25 -10.15
C VAL A 116 0.92 -5.78 -10.12
N ALA A 117 0.76 -7.07 -9.89
CA ALA A 117 -0.53 -7.75 -9.98
C ALA A 117 -1.31 -7.81 -8.65
N THR A 118 -0.70 -7.44 -7.53
CA THR A 118 -1.31 -7.56 -6.21
C THR A 118 -1.09 -6.30 -5.38
N ILE A 119 -2.16 -5.84 -4.75
CA ILE A 119 -2.14 -4.74 -3.77
C ILE A 119 -2.69 -5.27 -2.44
N VAL A 120 -1.99 -5.01 -1.34
CA VAL A 120 -2.54 -5.25 0.01
C VAL A 120 -3.16 -3.96 0.53
N SER A 121 -4.43 -4.04 0.91
CA SER A 121 -5.25 -2.90 1.36
C SER A 121 -6.48 -3.39 2.11
N GLU A 122 -6.95 -2.64 3.11
CA GLU A 122 -8.23 -2.91 3.76
C GLU A 122 -9.40 -2.13 3.12
N ASP A 123 -9.13 -1.21 2.21
CA ASP A 123 -10.14 -0.30 1.62
C ASP A 123 -10.86 -0.90 0.41
N PHE A 124 -10.50 -2.10 0.00
CA PHE A 124 -11.10 -2.82 -1.11
C PHE A 124 -11.61 -4.18 -0.63
N ASP A 125 -12.62 -4.71 -1.29
CA ASP A 125 -13.12 -6.04 -0.99
C ASP A 125 -12.03 -7.08 -1.17
N ASN A 126 -11.83 -7.91 -0.16
CA ASN A 126 -10.78 -8.94 -0.17
C ASN A 126 -10.99 -9.91 -1.33
N GLY A 127 -9.96 -10.08 -2.14
CA GLY A 127 -9.98 -10.93 -3.33
C GLY A 127 -10.57 -10.28 -4.58
N SER A 128 -11.03 -9.03 -4.50
CA SER A 128 -11.53 -8.31 -5.69
C SER A 128 -10.41 -8.08 -6.70
N VAL A 129 -10.78 -8.04 -7.99
CA VAL A 129 -9.85 -7.81 -9.08
C VAL A 129 -10.34 -6.65 -9.94
N TYR A 130 -9.49 -5.66 -10.12
CA TYR A 130 -9.74 -4.51 -10.98
C TYR A 130 -8.61 -4.41 -12.01
N GLU A 131 -8.95 -4.44 -13.30
CA GLU A 131 -7.97 -4.27 -14.38
C GLU A 131 -6.78 -5.25 -14.29
N GLY A 132 -7.04 -6.49 -13.82
CA GLY A 132 -5.99 -7.49 -13.61
C GLY A 132 -5.21 -7.34 -12.31
N VAL A 133 -5.51 -6.35 -11.48
CA VAL A 133 -4.87 -6.14 -10.18
C VAL A 133 -5.75 -6.71 -9.07
N ARG A 134 -5.22 -7.64 -8.30
CA ARG A 134 -5.92 -8.29 -7.19
C ARG A 134 -5.66 -7.55 -5.88
N PHE A 135 -6.73 -7.35 -5.11
CA PHE A 135 -6.66 -6.78 -3.77
C PHE A 135 -6.75 -7.87 -2.70
N VAL A 136 -5.87 -7.80 -1.72
CA VAL A 136 -5.84 -8.70 -0.57
C VAL A 136 -5.86 -7.86 0.70
N ASP A 137 -6.83 -8.14 1.58
CA ASP A 137 -6.93 -7.48 2.88
C ASP A 137 -6.08 -8.23 3.91
N PRO A 138 -4.96 -7.65 4.37
CA PRO A 138 -4.09 -8.32 5.34
C PRO A 138 -4.69 -8.36 6.76
N PHE A 139 -5.80 -7.67 6.99
CA PHE A 139 -6.51 -7.66 8.27
C PHE A 139 -7.75 -8.56 8.29
N ALA A 140 -8.08 -9.17 7.16
CA ALA A 140 -9.20 -10.11 7.06
C ALA A 140 -8.96 -11.36 7.90
N GLU A 141 -10.06 -11.90 8.43
CA GLU A 141 -10.01 -13.16 9.18
C GLU A 141 -9.40 -14.27 8.30
N GLY A 142 -8.49 -15.03 8.88
CA GLY A 142 -7.83 -16.14 8.18
C GLY A 142 -6.69 -15.72 7.25
N PHE A 143 -6.38 -14.44 7.14
CA PHE A 143 -5.22 -14.01 6.36
C PHE A 143 -3.92 -14.51 7.01
N SER A 144 -2.99 -14.98 6.17
CA SER A 144 -1.60 -15.18 6.55
C SER A 144 -0.69 -14.78 5.39
N PRO A 145 0.60 -14.44 5.66
CA PRO A 145 1.54 -14.10 4.59
C PRO A 145 1.69 -15.17 3.52
N SER A 146 1.46 -16.45 3.86
CA SER A 146 1.47 -17.57 2.91
C SER A 146 0.44 -17.40 1.79
N THR A 147 -0.63 -16.63 2.00
CA THR A 147 -1.62 -16.28 0.96
C THR A 147 -0.96 -15.55 -0.21
N LEU A 148 0.13 -14.86 0.03
CA LEU A 148 0.92 -14.13 -0.96
C LEU A 148 2.18 -14.90 -1.40
N GLY A 149 2.33 -16.14 -0.97
CA GLY A 149 3.53 -16.94 -1.23
C GLY A 149 4.76 -16.46 -0.46
N LEU A 150 4.55 -15.93 0.73
CA LEU A 150 5.58 -15.43 1.64
C LEU A 150 5.88 -16.43 2.76
#